data_c262160c855f32cb2ba9510a4551c141
#
_entry.id   c262160c855f32cb2ba9510a4551c141
#
_cell.length_a   1.000
_cell.length_b   1.000
_cell.length_c   1.000
_cell.angle_alpha   90.00
_cell.angle_beta   90.00
_cell.angle_gamma   90.00
#
_symmetry.space_group_name_H-M   'P 1'
#
loop_
_entity.id
_entity.type
_entity.pdbx_description
1 polymer ?
#
loop_
_entity_poly.entity_id
_entity_poly.type
_entity_poly.pdbx_seq_one_letter_code
_entity_poly.pdbx_strand_id
1 'polypeptide(L)'
;MITVVVPAKNEAGRIATVLQNLSTLPIDHIIVVANGSNDTTMQEVLKLGIPKLQILYFHDRLGIDIPRAVGAKVALALGSEVVAFVDGDMVGTFTDSLLLLIDQVLLKHSDMALTNCYPSPPRHIERYNPTFQWRLNLNKELGLDKKIFLSTPSHGPHAVSRRFLETIPIRELAIPPVSMALARINKLKIDVATTIPHYQLGSSLKTHLHCTKIIETIVGDCLEAISVFKNTPRTRQWQNKTYLGYHNERRFDLLDDFFKENLDCPKP
;
A
#
# COMPACT_ATOMS: atom_id res chain seq x y z
N MET A 1 3.93 17.39 8.82
CA MET A 1 4.92 16.30 8.87
C MET A 1 4.58 15.23 7.83
N ILE A 2 5.59 14.73 7.14
CA ILE A 2 5.47 13.77 6.03
C ILE A 2 6.23 12.50 6.40
N THR A 3 5.56 11.36 6.36
CA THR A 3 6.16 10.05 6.64
C THR A 3 6.04 9.12 5.44
N VAL A 4 7.10 8.37 5.16
CA VAL A 4 7.07 7.28 4.16
C VAL A 4 7.18 5.95 4.87
N VAL A 5 6.23 5.06 4.64
CA VAL A 5 6.20 3.68 5.14
C VAL A 5 6.75 2.75 4.07
N VAL A 6 7.73 1.93 4.45
CA VAL A 6 8.41 1.00 3.55
C VAL A 6 8.26 -0.42 4.09
N PRO A 7 7.26 -1.19 3.63
CA PRO A 7 7.20 -2.62 3.88
C PRO A 7 8.42 -3.33 3.27
N ALA A 8 9.13 -4.15 4.04
CA ALA A 8 10.31 -4.85 3.57
C ALA A 8 10.32 -6.33 4.01
N LYS A 9 10.48 -7.23 3.05
CA LYS A 9 10.66 -8.67 3.30
C LYS A 9 11.54 -9.30 2.24
N ASN A 10 12.73 -9.71 2.64
CA ASN A 10 13.71 -10.33 1.74
C ASN A 10 14.04 -9.42 0.55
N GLU A 11 14.44 -8.19 0.85
CA GLU A 11 14.77 -7.15 -0.13
C GLU A 11 16.28 -6.83 -0.16
N ALA A 12 17.12 -7.78 0.25
CA ALA A 12 18.57 -7.67 0.14
C ALA A 12 18.99 -7.29 -1.30
N GLY A 13 19.96 -6.37 -1.40
CA GLY A 13 20.42 -5.80 -2.68
C GLY A 13 19.48 -4.78 -3.32
N ARG A 14 18.30 -4.48 -2.73
CA ARG A 14 17.32 -3.52 -3.26
C ARG A 14 16.97 -2.44 -2.24
N ILE A 15 16.73 -2.83 -1.00
CA ILE A 15 16.24 -1.93 0.05
C ILE A 15 17.14 -0.69 0.24
N ALA A 16 18.45 -0.85 0.12
CA ALA A 16 19.40 0.25 0.25
C ALA A 16 19.15 1.33 -0.79
N THR A 17 18.93 0.97 -2.06
CA THR A 17 18.63 1.92 -3.15
C THR A 17 17.32 2.65 -2.87
N VAL A 18 16.26 1.94 -2.46
CA VAL A 18 14.97 2.56 -2.12
C VAL A 18 15.13 3.59 -1.02
N LEU A 19 15.80 3.24 0.08
CA LEU A 19 15.98 4.13 1.23
C LEU A 19 16.89 5.32 0.92
N GLN A 20 17.94 5.14 0.12
CA GLN A 20 18.78 6.23 -0.38
C GLN A 20 17.97 7.22 -1.21
N ASN A 21 17.18 6.75 -2.18
CA ASN A 21 16.30 7.61 -2.99
C ASN A 21 15.32 8.39 -2.08
N LEU A 22 14.68 7.74 -1.11
CA LEU A 22 13.77 8.39 -0.16
C LEU A 22 14.49 9.41 0.73
N SER A 23 15.74 9.16 1.09
CA SER A 23 16.51 10.05 1.98
C SER A 23 16.79 11.42 1.37
N THR A 24 16.77 11.54 0.04
CA THR A 24 16.98 12.81 -0.69
C THR A 24 15.74 13.71 -0.68
N LEU A 25 14.56 13.18 -0.33
CA LEU A 25 13.31 13.90 -0.36
C LEU A 25 13.07 14.73 0.92
N PRO A 26 12.30 15.83 0.83
CA PRO A 26 11.91 16.66 1.97
C PRO A 26 10.81 15.98 2.80
N ILE A 27 11.12 14.82 3.34
CA ILE A 27 10.25 14.03 4.23
C ILE A 27 10.83 13.99 5.63
N ASP A 28 9.98 13.90 6.63
CA ASP A 28 10.40 13.96 8.04
C ASP A 28 10.80 12.60 8.58
N HIS A 29 10.07 11.54 8.22
CA HIS A 29 10.31 10.18 8.70
C HIS A 29 10.24 9.14 7.58
N ILE A 30 11.10 8.12 7.69
CA ILE A 30 11.01 6.87 6.92
C ILE A 30 10.80 5.74 7.93
N ILE A 31 9.70 5.02 7.82
CA ILE A 31 9.39 3.87 8.68
C ILE A 31 9.56 2.59 7.86
N VAL A 32 10.61 1.84 8.12
CA VAL A 32 10.79 0.50 7.56
C VAL A 32 10.07 -0.50 8.46
N VAL A 33 9.11 -1.23 7.90
CA VAL A 33 8.46 -2.35 8.61
C VAL A 33 9.06 -3.66 8.10
N ALA A 34 9.99 -4.19 8.89
CA ALA A 34 10.69 -5.45 8.60
C ALA A 34 9.77 -6.64 8.90
N ASN A 35 9.35 -7.34 7.86
CA ASN A 35 8.29 -8.34 7.87
C ASN A 35 8.87 -9.77 7.83
N GLY A 36 9.56 -10.18 8.89
CA GLY A 36 10.13 -11.54 9.02
C GLY A 36 11.13 -11.87 7.89
N SER A 37 12.06 -10.94 7.61
CA SER A 37 13.15 -11.19 6.64
C SER A 37 14.17 -12.19 7.20
N ASN A 38 14.64 -13.11 6.37
CA ASN A 38 15.63 -14.12 6.69
C ASN A 38 16.91 -14.02 5.82
N ASP A 39 17.10 -12.88 5.13
CA ASP A 39 18.28 -12.52 4.34
C ASP A 39 19.01 -11.32 4.95
N THR A 40 19.89 -10.67 4.20
CA THR A 40 20.67 -9.51 4.66
C THR A 40 19.94 -8.18 4.65
N THR A 41 18.62 -8.17 4.38
CA THR A 41 17.80 -6.92 4.31
C THR A 41 18.04 -6.02 5.51
N MET A 42 17.97 -6.56 6.73
CA MET A 42 18.10 -5.74 7.95
C MET A 42 19.51 -5.22 8.16
N GLN A 43 20.54 -6.03 7.85
CA GLN A 43 21.93 -5.60 7.93
C GLN A 43 22.22 -4.44 6.96
N GLU A 44 21.61 -4.46 5.76
CA GLU A 44 21.73 -3.37 4.79
C GLU A 44 21.06 -2.10 5.30
N VAL A 45 19.84 -2.21 5.84
CA VAL A 45 19.09 -1.06 6.39
C VAL A 45 19.88 -0.39 7.53
N LEU A 46 20.41 -1.17 8.46
CA LEU A 46 21.16 -0.66 9.62
C LEU A 46 22.46 0.05 9.22
N LYS A 47 23.13 -0.39 8.15
CA LYS A 47 24.38 0.20 7.66
C LYS A 47 24.19 1.58 7.02
N LEU A 48 22.99 1.96 6.63
CA LEU A 48 22.76 3.22 5.88
C LEU A 48 22.91 4.48 6.74
N GLY A 49 22.70 4.39 8.05
CA GLY A 49 22.86 5.52 8.97
C GLY A 49 21.99 6.73 8.64
N ILE A 50 20.80 6.54 8.05
CA ILE A 50 19.88 7.61 7.68
C ILE A 50 19.20 8.15 8.95
N PRO A 51 19.40 9.44 9.34
CA PRO A 51 18.93 9.94 10.65
C PRO A 51 17.41 9.90 10.84
N LYS A 52 16.62 10.04 9.74
CA LYS A 52 15.15 10.03 9.76
C LYS A 52 14.53 8.65 9.62
N LEU A 53 15.34 7.59 9.72
CA LEU A 53 14.92 6.21 9.56
C LEU A 53 14.53 5.61 10.91
N GLN A 54 13.32 5.08 11.00
CA GLN A 54 12.81 4.25 12.08
C GLN A 54 12.56 2.83 11.58
N ILE A 55 12.92 1.83 12.36
CA ILE A 55 12.75 0.42 12.01
C ILE A 55 11.78 -0.23 12.99
N LEU A 56 10.70 -0.79 12.47
CA LEU A 56 9.80 -1.67 13.20
C LEU A 56 10.13 -3.11 12.80
N TYR A 57 10.72 -3.84 13.73
CA TYR A 57 11.19 -5.20 13.44
C TYR A 57 10.20 -6.24 13.94
N PHE A 58 9.71 -7.08 13.04
CA PHE A 58 8.90 -8.24 13.35
C PHE A 58 9.69 -9.51 13.00
N HIS A 59 9.88 -10.37 13.98
CA HIS A 59 10.52 -11.66 13.79
C HIS A 59 9.64 -12.58 12.95
N ASP A 60 8.35 -12.61 13.26
CA ASP A 60 7.35 -13.39 12.55
C ASP A 60 6.83 -12.64 11.32
N ARG A 61 6.48 -13.39 10.29
CA ARG A 61 5.90 -12.83 9.07
C ARG A 61 4.51 -12.29 9.34
N LEU A 62 4.29 -11.02 9.10
CA LEU A 62 2.97 -10.39 9.20
C LEU A 62 2.05 -10.73 8.01
N GLY A 63 2.61 -11.16 6.89
CA GLY A 63 1.90 -11.33 5.62
C GLY A 63 1.90 -10.07 4.76
N ILE A 64 1.22 -10.15 3.62
CA ILE A 64 1.13 -9.05 2.66
C ILE A 64 0.27 -7.91 3.22
N ASP A 65 0.64 -6.67 2.93
CA ASP A 65 -0.07 -5.42 3.25
C ASP A 65 -0.25 -5.10 4.75
N ILE A 66 -0.18 -6.08 5.67
CA ILE A 66 -0.19 -5.84 7.13
C ILE A 66 0.86 -4.80 7.54
N PRO A 67 2.11 -4.82 7.01
CA PRO A 67 3.12 -3.81 7.32
C PRO A 67 2.69 -2.37 7.01
N ARG A 68 1.80 -2.14 6.03
CA ARG A 68 1.25 -0.81 5.73
C ARG A 68 0.39 -0.30 6.88
N ALA A 69 -0.47 -1.16 7.44
CA ALA A 69 -1.30 -0.79 8.61
C ALA A 69 -0.45 -0.52 9.85
N VAL A 70 0.59 -1.32 10.09
CA VAL A 70 1.56 -1.12 11.18
C VAL A 70 2.25 0.24 11.05
N GLY A 71 2.87 0.51 9.89
CA GLY A 71 3.58 1.76 9.64
C GLY A 71 2.66 2.98 9.70
N ALA A 72 1.43 2.88 9.16
CA ALA A 72 0.44 3.94 9.22
C ALA A 72 0.00 4.27 10.66
N LYS A 73 -0.14 3.26 11.54
CA LYS A 73 -0.44 3.46 12.96
C LYS A 73 0.64 4.29 13.66
N VAL A 74 1.91 3.95 13.42
CA VAL A 74 3.05 4.70 13.99
C VAL A 74 3.13 6.10 13.40
N ALA A 75 3.00 6.24 12.06
CA ALA A 75 3.01 7.55 11.41
C ALA A 75 1.92 8.47 11.93
N LEU A 76 0.70 7.96 12.18
CA LEU A 76 -0.39 8.73 12.78
C LEU A 76 -0.04 9.16 14.22
N ALA A 77 0.55 8.27 15.01
CA ALA A 77 0.98 8.57 16.38
C ALA A 77 2.09 9.63 16.42
N LEU A 78 3.00 9.64 15.43
CA LEU A 78 4.00 10.69 15.25
C LEU A 78 3.40 12.05 14.84
N GLY A 79 2.12 12.12 14.47
CA GLY A 79 1.45 13.34 14.04
C GLY A 79 1.61 13.64 12.54
N SER A 80 1.83 12.63 11.69
CA SER A 80 1.98 12.82 10.25
C SER A 80 0.71 13.36 9.59
N GLU A 81 0.86 14.39 8.76
CA GLU A 81 -0.22 14.96 7.94
C GLU A 81 -0.39 14.19 6.64
N VAL A 82 0.70 13.60 6.14
CA VAL A 82 0.73 12.75 4.95
C VAL A 82 1.53 11.50 5.25
N VAL A 83 0.98 10.36 4.84
CA VAL A 83 1.69 9.07 4.84
C VAL A 83 1.73 8.52 3.44
N ALA A 84 2.93 8.36 2.89
CA ALA A 84 3.16 7.70 1.61
C ALA A 84 3.63 6.27 1.83
N PHE A 85 3.28 5.38 0.90
CA PHE A 85 3.66 3.97 0.92
C PHE A 85 4.50 3.65 -0.31
N VAL A 86 5.68 3.07 -0.08
CA VAL A 86 6.64 2.65 -1.12
C VAL A 86 7.16 1.27 -0.76
N ASP A 87 7.01 0.28 -1.63
CA ASP A 87 7.49 -1.07 -1.33
C ASP A 87 9.02 -1.14 -1.41
N GLY A 88 9.63 -1.96 -0.54
CA GLY A 88 11.08 -2.07 -0.38
C GLY A 88 11.84 -2.65 -1.58
N ASP A 89 11.13 -3.10 -2.63
CA ASP A 89 11.67 -3.59 -3.89
C ASP A 89 11.54 -2.59 -5.06
N MET A 90 10.95 -1.43 -4.85
CA MET A 90 10.73 -0.41 -5.88
C MET A 90 11.98 0.45 -6.09
N VAL A 91 12.99 -0.10 -6.77
CA VAL A 91 14.30 0.56 -6.98
C VAL A 91 14.30 1.59 -8.12
N GLY A 92 13.19 1.80 -8.80
CA GLY A 92 13.07 2.75 -9.91
C GLY A 92 13.29 4.20 -9.48
N THR A 93 13.64 5.05 -10.44
CA THR A 93 13.82 6.49 -10.23
C THR A 93 12.49 7.21 -10.45
N PHE A 94 11.74 7.45 -9.37
CA PHE A 94 10.43 8.11 -9.40
C PHE A 94 10.23 9.12 -8.25
N THR A 95 11.32 9.70 -7.76
CA THR A 95 11.30 10.67 -6.64
C THR A 95 10.38 11.84 -6.90
N ASP A 96 10.40 12.42 -8.12
CA ASP A 96 9.53 13.53 -8.50
C ASP A 96 8.04 13.11 -8.48
N SER A 97 7.76 11.89 -8.93
CA SER A 97 6.40 11.34 -8.86
C SER A 97 5.93 11.12 -7.42
N LEU A 98 6.84 10.78 -6.51
CA LEU A 98 6.51 10.66 -5.09
C LEU A 98 6.20 12.03 -4.46
N LEU A 99 6.93 13.08 -4.86
CA LEU A 99 6.59 14.46 -4.46
C LEU A 99 5.21 14.86 -4.96
N LEU A 100 4.86 14.52 -6.21
CA LEU A 100 3.51 14.79 -6.74
C LEU A 100 2.39 14.08 -5.94
N LEU A 101 2.64 12.87 -5.44
CA LEU A 101 1.69 12.17 -4.55
C LEU A 101 1.52 12.93 -3.23
N ILE A 102 2.61 13.38 -2.63
CA ILE A 102 2.61 14.14 -1.39
C ILE A 102 1.90 15.49 -1.58
N ASP A 103 2.22 16.22 -2.63
CA ASP A 103 1.62 17.52 -2.96
C ASP A 103 0.13 17.39 -3.27
N GLN A 104 -0.30 16.30 -3.89
CA GLN A 104 -1.71 16.03 -4.14
C GLN A 104 -2.51 15.95 -2.83
N VAL A 105 -1.90 15.42 -1.78
CA VAL A 105 -2.52 15.38 -0.44
C VAL A 105 -2.41 16.74 0.24
N LEU A 106 -1.21 17.32 0.33
CA LEU A 106 -0.96 18.54 1.10
C LEU A 106 -1.60 19.78 0.48
N LEU A 107 -1.42 19.97 -0.83
CA LEU A 107 -1.77 21.23 -1.51
C LEU A 107 -3.10 21.15 -2.24
N LYS A 108 -3.49 19.96 -2.73
CA LYS A 108 -4.74 19.76 -3.47
C LYS A 108 -5.83 19.08 -2.64
N HIS A 109 -5.52 18.81 -1.35
CA HIS A 109 -6.45 18.28 -0.37
C HIS A 109 -7.14 16.99 -0.79
N SER A 110 -6.40 16.06 -1.42
CA SER A 110 -6.86 14.71 -1.62
C SER A 110 -6.64 13.89 -0.35
N ASP A 111 -7.59 13.02 -0.03
CA ASP A 111 -7.44 12.12 1.12
C ASP A 111 -6.69 10.84 0.73
N MET A 112 -6.74 10.46 -0.56
CA MET A 112 -5.95 9.37 -1.14
C MET A 112 -5.45 9.80 -2.51
N ALA A 113 -4.13 9.82 -2.69
CA ALA A 113 -3.42 10.10 -3.92
C ALA A 113 -2.83 8.81 -4.49
N LEU A 114 -3.24 8.42 -5.70
CA LEU A 114 -2.86 7.17 -6.35
C LEU A 114 -1.89 7.41 -7.50
N THR A 115 -1.15 6.36 -7.85
CA THR A 115 -0.32 6.29 -9.06
C THR A 115 -1.06 5.57 -10.17
N ASN A 116 -1.01 6.11 -11.39
CA ASN A 116 -1.40 5.38 -12.60
C ASN A 116 -0.19 4.58 -13.12
N CYS A 117 -0.20 3.27 -12.89
CA CYS A 117 0.87 2.40 -13.38
C CYS A 117 0.61 1.82 -14.78
N TYR A 118 -0.56 2.11 -15.36
CA TYR A 118 -0.97 1.59 -16.68
C TYR A 118 -1.55 2.72 -17.55
N PRO A 119 -0.72 3.71 -17.96
CA PRO A 119 -1.20 4.87 -18.73
C PRO A 119 -1.73 4.51 -20.11
N SER A 120 -1.23 3.43 -20.70
CA SER A 120 -1.62 2.97 -22.03
C SER A 120 -1.78 1.44 -22.03
N PRO A 121 -2.80 0.92 -21.33
CA PRO A 121 -3.01 -0.52 -21.31
C PRO A 121 -3.40 -1.00 -22.72
N PRO A 122 -3.00 -2.21 -23.13
CA PRO A 122 -3.46 -2.80 -24.38
C PRO A 122 -5.00 -2.84 -24.43
N ARG A 123 -5.57 -2.64 -25.63
CA ARG A 123 -7.03 -2.74 -25.81
C ARG A 123 -7.52 -4.12 -25.35
N HIS A 124 -8.60 -4.12 -24.58
CA HIS A 124 -9.20 -5.33 -24.03
C HIS A 124 -8.29 -6.13 -23.07
N ILE A 125 -7.31 -5.47 -22.44
CA ILE A 125 -6.39 -6.12 -21.48
C ILE A 125 -7.15 -6.80 -20.33
N GLU A 126 -8.31 -6.28 -19.97
CA GLU A 126 -9.21 -6.88 -18.99
C GLU A 126 -9.61 -8.31 -19.31
N ARG A 127 -9.59 -8.70 -20.61
CA ARG A 127 -9.91 -10.07 -21.05
C ARG A 127 -8.78 -11.05 -20.78
N TYR A 128 -7.54 -10.55 -20.64
CA TYR A 128 -6.34 -11.37 -20.53
C TYR A 128 -5.72 -11.35 -19.14
N ASN A 129 -6.10 -10.37 -18.31
CA ASN A 129 -5.54 -10.22 -16.96
C ASN A 129 -6.65 -9.97 -15.94
N PRO A 130 -6.98 -10.97 -15.10
CA PRO A 130 -8.05 -10.84 -14.11
C PRO A 130 -7.87 -9.66 -13.16
N THR A 131 -6.63 -9.27 -12.84
CA THR A 131 -6.40 -8.13 -11.93
C THR A 131 -6.88 -6.81 -12.53
N PHE A 132 -6.72 -6.59 -13.84
CA PHE A 132 -7.24 -5.39 -14.50
C PHE A 132 -8.75 -5.38 -14.54
N GLN A 133 -9.36 -6.52 -14.88
CA GLN A 133 -10.81 -6.65 -14.88
C GLN A 133 -11.40 -6.29 -13.52
N TRP A 134 -10.83 -6.86 -12.43
CA TRP A 134 -11.39 -6.65 -11.10
C TRP A 134 -11.09 -5.27 -10.52
N ARG A 135 -9.93 -4.67 -10.83
CA ARG A 135 -9.67 -3.25 -10.51
C ARG A 135 -10.66 -2.33 -11.23
N LEU A 136 -10.90 -2.56 -12.52
CA LEU A 136 -11.88 -1.77 -13.27
C LEU A 136 -13.31 -1.97 -12.74
N ASN A 137 -13.71 -3.20 -12.42
CA ASN A 137 -15.02 -3.49 -11.84
C ASN A 137 -15.19 -2.80 -10.48
N LEU A 138 -14.18 -2.90 -9.59
CA LEU A 138 -14.18 -2.18 -8.32
C LEU A 138 -14.36 -0.67 -8.55
N ASN A 139 -13.54 -0.07 -9.42
CA ASN A 139 -13.60 1.38 -9.66
C ASN A 139 -14.92 1.82 -10.29
N LYS A 140 -15.56 0.98 -11.13
CA LYS A 140 -16.92 1.21 -11.64
C LYS A 140 -17.96 1.18 -10.53
N GLU A 141 -17.93 0.17 -9.67
CA GLU A 141 -18.84 0.07 -8.52
C GLU A 141 -18.72 1.28 -7.58
N LEU A 142 -17.50 1.76 -7.36
CA LEU A 142 -17.22 2.95 -6.56
C LEU A 142 -17.59 4.27 -7.28
N GLY A 143 -17.94 4.24 -8.57
CA GLY A 143 -18.16 5.43 -9.40
C GLY A 143 -16.92 6.26 -9.65
N LEU A 144 -15.76 5.62 -9.70
CA LEU A 144 -14.43 6.25 -9.85
C LEU A 144 -13.72 5.89 -11.16
N ASP A 145 -14.24 4.96 -11.97
CA ASP A 145 -13.60 4.43 -13.17
C ASP A 145 -13.15 5.49 -14.17
N LYS A 146 -13.97 6.52 -14.38
CA LYS A 146 -13.63 7.65 -15.27
C LYS A 146 -12.50 8.52 -14.72
N LYS A 147 -12.31 8.53 -13.42
CA LYS A 147 -11.34 9.39 -12.72
C LYS A 147 -10.01 8.71 -12.47
N ILE A 148 -10.04 7.46 -12.02
CA ILE A 148 -8.84 6.74 -11.61
C ILE A 148 -8.53 5.51 -12.47
N PHE A 149 -9.42 5.12 -13.35
CA PHE A 149 -9.35 3.99 -14.29
C PHE A 149 -8.94 2.68 -13.60
N LEU A 150 -7.68 2.21 -13.75
CA LEU A 150 -7.15 0.97 -13.16
C LEU A 150 -6.36 1.22 -11.85
N SER A 151 -6.21 2.48 -11.44
CA SER A 151 -5.42 2.80 -10.25
C SER A 151 -6.11 2.33 -8.98
N THR A 152 -5.34 1.70 -8.11
CA THR A 152 -5.77 1.24 -6.78
C THR A 152 -4.58 1.30 -5.83
N PRO A 153 -4.78 1.38 -4.51
CA PRO A 153 -3.68 1.41 -3.55
C PRO A 153 -2.91 0.09 -3.44
N SER A 154 -3.34 -0.96 -4.17
CA SER A 154 -2.62 -2.24 -4.26
C SER A 154 -1.48 -2.22 -5.28
N HIS A 155 -1.22 -1.11 -5.97
CA HIS A 155 -0.22 -1.10 -7.03
C HIS A 155 0.44 0.28 -7.20
N GLY A 156 1.76 0.28 -7.11
CA GLY A 156 2.58 1.48 -7.13
C GLY A 156 2.53 2.28 -5.82
N PRO A 157 3.40 3.29 -5.69
CA PRO A 157 3.37 4.21 -4.56
C PRO A 157 2.02 4.92 -4.50
N HIS A 158 1.58 5.21 -3.29
CA HIS A 158 0.39 6.04 -3.04
C HIS A 158 0.55 6.80 -1.73
N ALA A 159 -0.24 7.83 -1.53
CA ALA A 159 -0.22 8.61 -0.29
C ALA A 159 -1.63 8.82 0.25
N VAL A 160 -1.73 8.95 1.57
CA VAL A 160 -2.99 9.24 2.27
C VAL A 160 -2.82 10.41 3.23
N SER A 161 -3.92 11.14 3.46
CA SER A 161 -3.97 12.23 4.42
C SER A 161 -4.13 11.70 5.85
N ARG A 162 -3.80 12.56 6.83
CA ARG A 162 -4.14 12.32 8.24
C ARG A 162 -5.64 12.09 8.41
N ARG A 163 -6.46 12.90 7.76
CA ARG A 163 -7.92 12.75 7.78
C ARG A 163 -8.36 11.35 7.30
N PHE A 164 -7.73 10.79 6.28
CA PHE A 164 -7.97 9.41 5.86
C PHE A 164 -7.69 8.43 7.00
N LEU A 165 -6.53 8.54 7.65
CA LEU A 165 -6.11 7.63 8.73
C LEU A 165 -6.98 7.75 9.99
N GLU A 166 -7.55 8.94 10.25
CA GLU A 166 -8.48 9.16 11.36
C GLU A 166 -9.91 8.71 11.05
N THR A 167 -10.28 8.64 9.77
CA THR A 167 -11.64 8.28 9.32
C THR A 167 -11.78 6.78 9.08
N ILE A 168 -10.76 6.15 8.49
CA ILE A 168 -10.78 4.73 8.11
C ILE A 168 -10.13 3.90 9.22
N PRO A 169 -10.72 2.77 9.65
CA PRO A 169 -10.02 1.87 10.54
C PRO A 169 -8.66 1.47 9.96
N ILE A 170 -7.56 1.81 10.62
CA ILE A 170 -6.19 1.61 10.12
C ILE A 170 -5.94 0.14 9.77
N ARG A 171 -6.59 -0.78 10.47
CA ARG A 171 -6.56 -2.23 10.18
C ARG A 171 -6.91 -2.55 8.73
N GLU A 172 -7.80 -1.77 8.11
CA GLU A 172 -8.28 -2.01 6.75
C GLU A 172 -7.25 -1.62 5.66
N LEU A 173 -6.15 -0.93 6.03
CA LEU A 173 -5.02 -0.73 5.10
C LEU A 173 -4.32 -2.06 4.79
N ALA A 174 -4.50 -3.09 5.60
CA ALA A 174 -4.06 -4.45 5.33
C ALA A 174 -4.80 -5.12 4.15
N ILE A 175 -5.92 -4.52 3.70
CA ILE A 175 -6.65 -4.91 2.50
C ILE A 175 -6.86 -3.63 1.67
N PRO A 176 -5.87 -3.18 0.89
CA PRO A 176 -5.86 -1.85 0.29
C PRO A 176 -7.12 -1.47 -0.51
N PRO A 177 -7.74 -2.37 -1.31
CA PRO A 177 -9.02 -2.07 -1.97
C PRO A 177 -10.17 -1.80 -1.00
N VAL A 178 -10.20 -2.47 0.16
CA VAL A 178 -11.23 -2.24 1.20
C VAL A 178 -11.07 -0.84 1.80
N SER A 179 -9.84 -0.43 2.10
CA SER A 179 -9.58 0.92 2.61
C SER A 179 -10.05 2.00 1.63
N MET A 180 -9.88 1.77 0.31
CA MET A 180 -10.37 2.66 -0.74
C MET A 180 -11.91 2.67 -0.82
N ALA A 181 -12.58 1.53 -0.67
CA ALA A 181 -14.03 1.45 -0.63
C ALA A 181 -14.61 2.22 0.58
N LEU A 182 -14.00 2.05 1.75
CA LEU A 182 -14.38 2.80 2.96
C LEU A 182 -14.14 4.30 2.80
N ALA A 183 -13.04 4.71 2.16
CA ALA A 183 -12.80 6.11 1.83
C ALA A 183 -13.94 6.68 0.97
N ARG A 184 -14.39 5.92 -0.03
CA ARG A 184 -15.50 6.34 -0.89
C ARG A 184 -16.83 6.43 -0.14
N ILE A 185 -17.13 5.49 0.76
CA ILE A 185 -18.31 5.51 1.64
C ILE A 185 -18.31 6.79 2.50
N ASN A 186 -17.14 7.14 3.06
CA ASN A 186 -16.95 8.32 3.90
C ASN A 186 -16.75 9.63 3.10
N LYS A 187 -16.98 9.61 1.79
CA LYS A 187 -16.87 10.77 0.89
C LYS A 187 -15.48 11.42 0.91
N LEU A 188 -14.45 10.67 1.19
CA LEU A 188 -13.06 11.12 1.09
C LEU A 188 -12.67 11.29 -0.37
N LYS A 189 -11.80 12.26 -0.64
CA LYS A 189 -11.36 12.62 -1.99
C LYS A 189 -10.24 11.69 -2.45
N ILE A 190 -10.49 10.95 -3.54
CA ILE A 190 -9.54 10.02 -4.16
C ILE A 190 -9.16 10.54 -5.53
N ASP A 191 -7.85 10.68 -5.80
CA ASP A 191 -7.32 11.21 -7.06
C ASP A 191 -6.13 10.38 -7.57
N VAL A 192 -5.88 10.42 -8.88
CA VAL A 192 -4.59 10.05 -9.46
C VAL A 192 -3.70 11.29 -9.48
N ALA A 193 -2.55 11.21 -8.83
CA ALA A 193 -1.60 12.33 -8.71
C ALA A 193 -0.51 12.29 -9.78
N THR A 194 -0.09 11.09 -10.16
CA THR A 194 1.06 10.88 -11.03
C THR A 194 0.93 9.61 -11.86
N THR A 195 1.80 9.48 -12.84
CA THR A 195 1.95 8.28 -13.68
C THR A 195 3.36 7.74 -13.56
N ILE A 196 3.47 6.49 -13.14
CA ILE A 196 4.72 5.72 -13.13
C ILE A 196 4.42 4.40 -13.84
N PRO A 197 4.79 4.24 -15.10
CA PRO A 197 4.58 2.97 -15.80
C PRO A 197 5.14 1.79 -15.01
N HIS A 198 4.43 0.68 -14.98
CA HIS A 198 4.77 -0.49 -14.14
C HIS A 198 6.24 -0.90 -14.24
N TYR A 199 6.82 -0.91 -15.45
CA TYR A 199 8.22 -1.28 -15.67
C TYR A 199 9.22 -0.30 -15.05
N GLN A 200 8.81 0.95 -14.78
CA GLN A 200 9.66 1.98 -14.15
C GLN A 200 9.68 1.87 -12.62
N LEU A 201 8.81 1.09 -12.02
CA LEU A 201 8.86 0.85 -10.57
C LEU A 201 10.15 0.11 -10.16
N GLY A 202 10.74 -0.67 -11.08
CA GLY A 202 11.95 -1.43 -10.81
C GLY A 202 11.75 -2.61 -9.87
N SER A 203 10.51 -3.03 -9.65
CA SER A 203 10.18 -4.18 -8.78
C SER A 203 10.80 -5.49 -9.30
N SER A 204 11.18 -6.36 -8.37
CA SER A 204 11.85 -7.62 -8.69
C SER A 204 10.97 -8.58 -9.49
N LEU A 205 11.60 -9.37 -10.37
CA LEU A 205 10.95 -10.49 -11.03
C LEU A 205 10.51 -11.52 -9.98
N LYS A 206 9.29 -11.98 -10.11
CA LYS A 206 8.67 -12.91 -9.16
C LYS A 206 8.48 -14.29 -9.82
N THR A 207 8.43 -15.33 -9.00
CA THR A 207 8.14 -16.69 -9.47
C THR A 207 6.71 -16.82 -9.99
N HIS A 208 6.44 -17.79 -10.85
CA HIS A 208 5.09 -18.04 -11.36
C HIS A 208 4.07 -18.28 -10.23
N LEU A 209 4.45 -19.06 -9.21
CA LEU A 209 3.59 -19.31 -8.03
C LEU A 209 3.24 -18.02 -7.30
N HIS A 210 4.24 -17.13 -7.11
CA HIS A 210 4.01 -15.83 -6.49
C HIS A 210 3.05 -14.98 -7.33
N CYS A 211 3.23 -14.93 -8.65
CA CYS A 211 2.34 -14.20 -9.55
C CYS A 211 0.89 -14.70 -9.46
N THR A 212 0.69 -16.02 -9.45
CA THR A 212 -0.65 -16.62 -9.29
C THR A 212 -1.29 -16.22 -7.96
N LYS A 213 -0.56 -16.32 -6.84
CA LYS A 213 -1.06 -15.91 -5.53
C LYS A 213 -1.36 -14.42 -5.46
N ILE A 214 -0.54 -13.55 -6.06
CA ILE A 214 -0.80 -12.11 -6.12
C ILE A 214 -2.05 -11.80 -6.92
N ILE A 215 -2.25 -12.45 -8.07
CA ILE A 215 -3.49 -12.29 -8.86
C ILE A 215 -4.71 -12.65 -8.02
N GLU A 216 -4.69 -13.79 -7.37
CA GLU A 216 -5.80 -14.21 -6.49
C GLU A 216 -6.02 -13.26 -5.31
N THR A 217 -4.94 -12.76 -4.71
CA THR A 217 -5.02 -11.77 -3.62
C THR A 217 -5.73 -10.51 -4.09
N ILE A 218 -5.30 -9.93 -5.22
CA ILE A 218 -5.87 -8.69 -5.77
C ILE A 218 -7.34 -8.88 -6.15
N VAL A 219 -7.68 -10.00 -6.80
CA VAL A 219 -9.06 -10.30 -7.18
C VAL A 219 -9.94 -10.42 -5.93
N GLY A 220 -9.50 -11.21 -4.94
CA GLY A 220 -10.24 -11.40 -3.69
C GLY A 220 -10.39 -10.11 -2.89
N ASP A 221 -9.35 -9.28 -2.83
CA ASP A 221 -9.39 -7.97 -2.17
C ASP A 221 -10.38 -7.01 -2.85
N CYS A 222 -10.46 -7.03 -4.19
CA CYS A 222 -11.46 -6.25 -4.94
C CYS A 222 -12.90 -6.74 -4.69
N LEU A 223 -13.12 -8.06 -4.65
CA LEU A 223 -14.42 -8.66 -4.32
C LEU A 223 -14.88 -8.25 -2.92
N GLU A 224 -13.98 -8.34 -1.95
CA GLU A 224 -14.25 -7.96 -0.57
C GLU A 224 -14.55 -6.46 -0.45
N ALA A 225 -13.81 -5.60 -1.15
CA ALA A 225 -14.06 -4.17 -1.21
C ALA A 225 -15.43 -3.82 -1.81
N ILE A 226 -15.84 -4.52 -2.88
CA ILE A 226 -17.18 -4.36 -3.48
C ILE A 226 -18.27 -4.77 -2.47
N SER A 227 -18.07 -5.87 -1.73
CA SER A 227 -19.01 -6.31 -0.71
C SER A 227 -19.16 -5.27 0.40
N VAL A 228 -18.05 -4.71 0.88
CA VAL A 228 -18.05 -3.62 1.88
C VAL A 228 -18.78 -2.38 1.35
N PHE A 229 -18.51 -1.98 0.12
CA PHE A 229 -19.16 -0.82 -0.49
C PHE A 229 -20.67 -1.00 -0.64
N LYS A 230 -21.12 -2.20 -1.00
CA LYS A 230 -22.53 -2.57 -1.14
C LYS A 230 -23.23 -2.88 0.19
N ASN A 231 -22.51 -2.80 1.31
CA ASN A 231 -23.01 -3.18 2.63
C ASN A 231 -23.56 -4.62 2.67
N THR A 232 -22.86 -5.55 2.03
CA THR A 232 -23.15 -6.98 2.03
C THR A 232 -22.09 -7.74 2.81
N PRO A 233 -22.35 -9.01 3.24
CA PRO A 233 -21.34 -9.81 3.90
C PRO A 233 -20.05 -9.89 3.08
N ARG A 234 -18.89 -9.69 3.71
CA ARG A 234 -17.59 -9.76 3.05
C ARG A 234 -17.39 -11.12 2.40
N THR A 235 -17.02 -11.14 1.13
CA THR A 235 -16.72 -12.35 0.38
C THR A 235 -15.55 -12.17 -0.54
N ARG A 236 -14.80 -13.25 -0.72
CA ARG A 236 -13.72 -13.39 -1.71
C ARG A 236 -14.11 -14.42 -2.77
N GLN A 237 -15.38 -14.79 -2.81
CA GLN A 237 -15.92 -15.78 -3.73
C GLN A 237 -16.55 -15.10 -4.94
N TRP A 238 -16.24 -15.62 -6.12
CA TRP A 238 -16.90 -15.26 -7.37
C TRP A 238 -17.20 -16.54 -8.14
N GLN A 239 -18.46 -16.73 -8.51
CA GLN A 239 -18.95 -18.00 -9.06
C GLN A 239 -18.57 -19.19 -8.15
N ASN A 240 -17.92 -20.21 -8.70
CA ASN A 240 -17.51 -21.40 -7.96
C ASN A 240 -16.06 -21.33 -7.42
N LYS A 241 -15.42 -20.16 -7.44
CA LYS A 241 -14.02 -20.00 -7.00
C LYS A 241 -13.91 -19.01 -5.86
N THR A 242 -13.11 -19.38 -4.83
CA THR A 242 -12.67 -18.49 -3.75
C THR A 242 -11.26 -18.02 -4.03
N TYR A 243 -11.04 -16.69 -4.04
CA TYR A 243 -9.76 -16.04 -4.36
C TYR A 243 -9.04 -15.67 -3.08
N LEU A 244 -8.24 -16.60 -2.55
CA LEU A 244 -7.52 -16.41 -1.28
C LEU A 244 -6.12 -15.83 -1.48
N GLY A 245 -5.33 -16.40 -2.40
CA GLY A 245 -3.96 -15.99 -2.63
C GLY A 245 -3.14 -15.94 -1.34
N TYR A 246 -2.64 -14.76 -0.98
CA TYR A 246 -1.93 -14.50 0.27
C TYR A 246 -2.83 -14.05 1.42
N HIS A 247 -4.14 -13.99 1.26
CA HIS A 247 -5.04 -13.48 2.30
C HIS A 247 -4.91 -14.29 3.61
N ASN A 248 -4.84 -15.62 3.53
CA ASN A 248 -4.71 -16.49 4.72
C ASN A 248 -3.34 -16.39 5.40
N GLU A 249 -2.36 -15.75 4.76
CA GLU A 249 -1.05 -15.50 5.34
C GLU A 249 -0.99 -14.14 6.07
N ARG A 250 -2.05 -13.32 5.98
CA ARG A 250 -2.17 -12.06 6.71
C ARG A 250 -2.41 -12.33 8.19
N ARG A 251 -1.47 -11.96 9.02
CA ARG A 251 -1.48 -12.15 10.46
C ARG A 251 -2.21 -10.99 11.15
N PHE A 252 -3.53 -10.96 10.97
CA PHE A 252 -4.38 -9.98 11.65
C PHE A 252 -4.31 -10.07 13.16
N ASP A 253 -4.04 -11.24 13.71
CA ASP A 253 -3.77 -11.47 15.13
C ASP A 253 -2.59 -10.62 15.61
N LEU A 254 -1.44 -10.70 14.94
CA LEU A 254 -0.26 -9.90 15.28
C LEU A 254 -0.50 -8.39 15.09
N LEU A 255 -1.28 -8.01 14.09
CA LEU A 255 -1.66 -6.61 13.89
C LEU A 255 -2.53 -6.09 15.03
N ASP A 256 -3.52 -6.87 15.44
CA ASP A 256 -4.45 -6.51 16.52
C ASP A 256 -3.70 -6.44 17.87
N ASP A 257 -2.74 -7.32 18.11
CA ASP A 257 -1.87 -7.26 19.31
C ASP A 257 -0.95 -6.05 19.27
N PHE A 258 -0.32 -5.75 18.14
CA PHE A 258 0.47 -4.53 17.96
C PHE A 258 -0.35 -3.26 18.24
N PHE A 259 -1.61 -3.22 17.82
CA PHE A 259 -2.48 -2.07 18.08
C PHE A 259 -2.83 -1.92 19.57
N LYS A 260 -3.04 -3.01 20.31
CA LYS A 260 -3.28 -2.98 21.75
C LYS A 260 -2.07 -2.45 22.52
N GLU A 261 -0.88 -2.96 22.22
CA GLU A 261 0.37 -2.56 22.88
C GLU A 261 0.73 -1.07 22.63
N ASN A 262 0.32 -0.52 21.48
CA ASN A 262 0.61 0.87 21.08
C ASN A 262 -0.57 1.85 21.32
N LEU A 263 -1.62 1.42 22.02
CA LEU A 263 -2.68 2.33 22.51
C LEU A 263 -2.22 3.15 23.74
N ASP A 264 -1.27 2.63 24.51
CA ASP A 264 -0.80 3.21 25.77
C ASP A 264 0.49 4.06 25.63
N CYS A 265 0.95 4.34 24.41
CA CYS A 265 2.11 5.20 24.21
C CYS A 265 1.71 6.65 24.58
N PRO A 266 2.28 7.25 25.63
CA PRO A 266 1.95 8.62 26.02
C PRO A 266 2.29 9.56 24.86
N LYS A 267 1.37 10.49 24.57
CA LYS A 267 1.66 11.63 23.68
C LYS A 267 2.89 12.34 24.23
N PRO A 268 3.85 12.71 23.37
CA PRO A 268 5.03 13.48 23.77
C PRO A 268 4.65 14.83 24.36
#